data_54c4724ab29b4e83d60611861a19f8af
#
_entry.id   54c4724ab29b4e83d60611861a19f8af
#
_cell.length_a   1.000
_cell.length_b   1.000
_cell.length_c   1.000
_cell.angle_alpha   90.00
_cell.angle_beta   90.00
_cell.angle_gamma   90.00
#
_symmetry.space_group_name_H-M   'P 1'
#
loop_
_entity.id
_entity.type
_entity.pdbx_description
1 polymer ?
#
loop_
_entity_poly.entity_id
_entity_poly.type
_entity_poly.pdbx_seq_one_letter_code
_entity_poly.pdbx_strand_id
1 'polypeptide(L)'
;MKKFLLILLIFNYGCASTGVKNESQLVVDSKDMANVYIYRQGGFMYGGVRAIIKLNNLEVGSIYPKDFLKFYAPEGSNMITVRADPLSLVFGETNIPINFKKGKSYYFITGVNSANVAGAILGGTIGTAIVGGPFPSHQVTKEIFDRNKGK
;
A
#
# COMPACT_ATOMS: atom_id res chain seq x y z
N MET A 1 23.87 24.83 57.02
CA MET A 1 22.71 24.08 56.45
C MET A 1 22.59 24.44 54.99
N LYS A 2 23.06 23.59 54.09
CA LYS A 2 23.09 23.82 52.63
C LYS A 2 21.81 23.28 52.05
N LYS A 3 21.01 24.16 51.43
CA LYS A 3 19.80 23.81 50.72
C LYS A 3 20.17 23.21 49.37
N PHE A 4 19.92 21.90 49.22
CA PHE A 4 20.08 21.18 47.99
C PHE A 4 18.83 21.42 47.12
N LEU A 5 18.92 22.32 46.16
CA LEU A 5 17.88 22.56 45.18
C LEU A 5 18.02 21.52 44.03
N LEU A 6 17.27 20.45 44.12
CA LEU A 6 17.20 19.40 43.11
C LEU A 6 16.34 19.92 41.94
N ILE A 7 16.98 20.41 40.91
CA ILE A 7 16.29 20.79 39.68
C ILE A 7 15.99 19.50 38.89
N LEU A 8 14.72 19.07 38.99
CA LEU A 8 14.18 17.96 38.19
C LEU A 8 13.96 18.47 36.77
N LEU A 9 14.94 18.32 35.90
CA LEU A 9 14.80 18.55 34.47
C LEU A 9 13.98 17.40 33.87
N ILE A 10 12.68 17.64 33.72
CA ILE A 10 11.80 16.74 32.98
C ILE A 10 12.10 16.93 31.50
N PHE A 11 12.91 16.04 30.94
CA PHE A 11 13.08 15.92 29.50
C PHE A 11 11.78 15.38 28.90
N ASN A 12 10.93 16.29 28.42
CA ASN A 12 9.84 15.93 27.52
C ASN A 12 10.43 15.55 26.16
N TYR A 13 10.83 14.30 26.02
CA TYR A 13 11.06 13.74 24.69
C TYR A 13 9.69 13.54 24.04
N GLY A 14 9.21 14.58 23.39
CA GLY A 14 8.12 14.47 22.46
C GLY A 14 8.60 13.59 21.30
N CYS A 15 8.15 12.33 21.26
CA CYS A 15 8.19 11.55 20.05
C CYS A 15 7.29 12.22 19.02
N ALA A 16 7.83 13.18 18.28
CA ALA A 16 7.24 13.58 17.02
C ALA A 16 7.40 12.37 16.09
N SER A 17 6.34 11.60 15.90
CA SER A 17 6.27 10.64 14.82
C SER A 17 6.23 11.43 13.52
N THR A 18 7.39 11.79 13.02
CA THR A 18 7.56 12.21 11.64
C THR A 18 7.18 10.99 10.81
N GLY A 19 5.98 11.02 10.23
CA GLY A 19 5.60 10.08 9.19
C GLY A 19 6.67 10.18 8.09
N VAL A 20 7.58 9.24 8.11
CA VAL A 20 8.57 9.10 7.05
C VAL A 20 7.76 8.69 5.82
N LYS A 21 7.46 9.66 4.98
CA LYS A 21 7.11 9.39 3.60
C LYS A 21 8.38 8.80 2.99
N ASN A 22 8.47 7.49 2.99
CA ASN A 22 9.48 6.78 2.22
C ASN A 22 9.15 6.97 0.74
N GLU A 23 9.48 8.12 0.21
CA GLU A 23 9.81 8.24 -1.19
C GLU A 23 11.13 7.50 -1.39
N SER A 24 11.04 6.22 -1.64
CA SER A 24 12.15 5.46 -2.21
C SER A 24 12.39 6.02 -3.60
N GLN A 25 13.13 7.10 -3.66
CA GLN A 25 13.61 7.69 -4.90
C GLN A 25 14.70 6.79 -5.49
N LEU A 26 14.25 5.74 -6.18
CA LEU A 26 15.00 5.34 -7.35
C LEU A 26 14.76 6.47 -8.37
N VAL A 27 15.74 7.36 -8.52
CA VAL A 27 15.78 8.37 -9.58
C VAL A 27 16.03 7.62 -10.89
N VAL A 28 15.00 6.96 -11.37
CA VAL A 28 14.93 6.44 -12.73
C VAL A 28 13.99 7.38 -13.47
N ASP A 29 14.37 7.80 -14.67
CA ASP A 29 13.56 8.72 -15.49
C ASP A 29 12.15 8.13 -15.60
N SER A 30 11.19 8.76 -14.93
CA SER A 30 9.81 8.27 -14.78
C SER A 30 9.08 8.12 -16.12
N LYS A 31 9.64 8.71 -17.19
CA LYS A 31 9.11 8.61 -18.54
C LYS A 31 9.21 7.20 -19.11
N ASP A 32 10.15 6.39 -18.62
CA ASP A 32 10.40 5.04 -19.11
C ASP A 32 9.77 3.94 -18.25
N MET A 33 8.98 4.32 -17.24
CA MET A 33 8.34 3.40 -16.33
C MET A 33 6.81 3.47 -16.39
N ALA A 34 6.17 2.42 -15.89
CA ALA A 34 4.74 2.42 -15.59
C ALA A 34 4.49 3.10 -14.24
N ASN A 35 3.38 3.83 -14.13
CA ASN A 35 2.92 4.37 -12.86
C ASN A 35 1.98 3.37 -12.19
N VAL A 36 2.26 2.98 -10.95
CA VAL A 36 1.45 2.03 -10.20
C VAL A 36 0.87 2.71 -8.97
N TYR A 37 -0.44 2.56 -8.78
CA TYR A 37 -1.17 3.10 -7.65
C TYR A 37 -1.89 1.96 -6.94
N ILE A 38 -1.65 1.81 -5.66
CA ILE A 38 -2.32 0.81 -4.82
C ILE A 38 -3.02 1.54 -3.68
N TYR A 39 -4.34 1.38 -3.58
CA TYR A 39 -5.16 1.87 -2.48
C TYR A 39 -5.58 0.71 -1.61
N ARG A 40 -5.50 0.89 -0.28
CA ARG A 40 -6.00 -0.08 0.66
C ARG A 40 -7.34 0.36 1.24
N GLN A 41 -8.36 -0.45 0.99
CA GLN A 41 -9.66 -0.22 1.61
C GLN A 41 -9.59 -0.34 3.13
N GLY A 42 -10.38 0.47 3.81
CA GLY A 42 -10.67 0.31 5.24
C GLY A 42 -11.54 -0.92 5.47
N GLY A 43 -11.45 -1.50 6.67
CA GLY A 43 -12.30 -2.61 7.09
C GLY A 43 -12.02 -2.96 8.54
N PHE A 44 -12.98 -3.62 9.17
CA PHE A 44 -12.84 -4.03 10.58
C PHE A 44 -11.75 -5.11 10.73
N MET A 45 -11.72 -6.09 9.84
CA MET A 45 -10.68 -7.12 9.85
C MET A 45 -9.34 -6.50 9.41
N TYR A 46 -8.29 -6.75 10.17
CA TYR A 46 -6.94 -6.24 9.92
C TYR A 46 -6.83 -4.70 9.88
N GLY A 47 -7.74 -3.99 10.55
CA GLY A 47 -7.76 -2.52 10.57
C GLY A 47 -6.48 -1.86 11.09
N GLY A 48 -5.79 -2.51 12.02
CA GLY A 48 -4.50 -2.06 12.56
C GLY A 48 -3.27 -2.63 11.86
N VAL A 49 -3.45 -3.58 10.94
CA VAL A 49 -2.33 -4.29 10.29
C VAL A 49 -1.85 -3.52 9.07
N ARG A 50 -0.56 -3.26 8.98
CA ARG A 50 0.08 -2.65 7.83
C ARG A 50 0.21 -3.65 6.67
N ALA A 51 -0.12 -3.24 5.45
CA ALA A 51 0.16 -4.01 4.25
C ALA A 51 1.51 -3.59 3.66
N ILE A 52 2.40 -4.54 3.47
CA ILE A 52 3.70 -4.37 2.84
C ILE A 52 3.55 -4.69 1.37
N ILE A 53 4.04 -3.81 0.51
CA ILE A 53 3.99 -3.93 -0.94
C ILE A 53 5.40 -4.21 -1.45
N LYS A 54 5.53 -5.27 -2.25
CA LYS A 54 6.77 -5.60 -2.94
C LYS A 54 6.56 -5.61 -4.44
N LEU A 55 7.60 -5.24 -5.16
CA LEU A 55 7.72 -5.42 -6.61
C LEU A 55 8.91 -6.33 -6.87
N ASN A 56 8.70 -7.48 -7.52
CA ASN A 56 9.76 -8.48 -7.79
C ASN A 56 10.58 -8.81 -6.54
N ASN A 57 9.92 -9.07 -5.41
CA ASN A 57 10.49 -9.33 -4.09
C ASN A 57 11.16 -8.15 -3.38
N LEU A 58 11.33 -6.99 -4.01
CA LEU A 58 11.85 -5.78 -3.38
C LEU A 58 10.71 -4.99 -2.75
N GLU A 59 10.83 -4.60 -1.49
CA GLU A 59 9.84 -3.76 -0.82
C GLU A 59 9.86 -2.36 -1.43
N VAL A 60 8.70 -1.91 -1.94
CA VAL A 60 8.52 -0.58 -2.51
C VAL A 60 7.75 0.36 -1.58
N GLY A 61 7.19 -0.17 -0.52
CA GLY A 61 6.53 0.62 0.51
C GLY A 61 5.49 -0.18 1.30
N SER A 62 4.77 0.53 2.15
CA SER A 62 3.71 -0.05 2.94
C SER A 62 2.56 0.93 3.13
N ILE A 63 1.34 0.41 3.32
CA ILE A 63 0.12 1.20 3.45
C ILE A 63 -0.75 0.72 4.61
N TYR A 64 -1.35 1.68 5.32
CA TYR A 64 -2.40 1.43 6.30
C TYR A 64 -3.79 1.45 5.65
N PRO A 65 -4.85 1.01 6.34
CA PRO A 65 -6.22 1.16 5.85
C PRO A 65 -6.55 2.60 5.47
N LYS A 66 -7.23 2.79 4.35
CA LYS A 66 -7.60 4.08 3.76
C LYS A 66 -6.42 4.93 3.25
N ASP A 67 -5.26 4.32 3.11
CA ASP A 67 -4.07 4.95 2.55
C ASP A 67 -3.75 4.39 1.15
N PHE A 68 -2.86 5.05 0.42
CA PHE A 68 -2.42 4.61 -0.89
C PHE A 68 -0.91 4.78 -1.07
N LEU A 69 -0.35 3.96 -1.94
CA LEU A 69 1.04 4.02 -2.37
C LEU A 69 1.10 4.28 -3.86
N LYS A 70 2.01 5.16 -4.28
CA LYS A 70 2.41 5.34 -5.67
C LYS A 70 3.86 4.92 -5.81
N PHE A 71 4.16 4.13 -6.84
CA PHE A 71 5.53 3.78 -7.21
C PHE A 71 5.65 3.60 -8.73
N TYR A 72 6.89 3.45 -9.20
CA TYR A 72 7.21 3.22 -10.59
C TYR A 72 7.64 1.78 -10.80
N ALA A 73 7.22 1.17 -11.90
CA ALA A 73 7.57 -0.20 -12.24
C ALA A 73 8.18 -0.28 -13.64
N PRO A 74 9.21 -1.12 -13.84
CA PRO A 74 9.80 -1.32 -15.15
C PRO A 74 8.80 -1.98 -16.10
N GLU A 75 8.97 -1.74 -17.40
CA GLU A 75 8.21 -2.41 -18.44
C GLU A 75 8.45 -3.92 -18.43
N GLY A 76 7.46 -4.69 -18.85
CA GLY A 76 7.53 -6.15 -18.96
C GLY A 76 6.85 -6.88 -17.81
N SER A 77 7.18 -8.17 -17.69
CA SER A 77 6.58 -9.06 -16.68
C SER A 77 7.12 -8.78 -15.30
N ASN A 78 6.21 -8.47 -14.39
CA ASN A 78 6.51 -8.14 -13.01
C ASN A 78 5.56 -8.88 -12.07
N MET A 79 5.94 -8.96 -10.78
CA MET A 79 5.12 -9.51 -9.71
C MET A 79 4.95 -8.47 -8.61
N ILE A 80 3.71 -8.05 -8.36
CA ILE A 80 3.38 -7.29 -7.15
C ILE A 80 2.98 -8.30 -6.07
N THR A 81 3.58 -8.19 -4.90
CA THR A 81 3.20 -8.99 -3.73
C THR A 81 2.66 -8.07 -2.65
N VAL A 82 1.49 -8.40 -2.13
CA VAL A 82 0.87 -7.71 -0.99
C VAL A 82 0.79 -8.69 0.18
N ARG A 83 1.42 -8.35 1.29
CA ARG A 83 1.40 -9.17 2.50
C ARG A 83 1.16 -8.33 3.74
N ALA A 84 0.76 -8.99 4.82
CA ALA A 84 0.69 -8.34 6.13
C ALA A 84 2.10 -8.11 6.72
N ASP A 85 2.19 -7.14 7.62
CA ASP A 85 3.38 -6.97 8.45
C ASP A 85 3.65 -8.27 9.22
N PRO A 86 4.89 -8.80 9.20
CA PRO A 86 5.23 -10.04 9.90
C PRO A 86 4.90 -10.04 11.40
N LEU A 87 4.91 -8.87 12.02
CA LEU A 87 4.59 -8.70 13.45
C LEU A 87 3.09 -8.83 13.76
N SER A 88 2.24 -8.83 12.73
CA SER A 88 0.78 -8.85 12.89
C SER A 88 0.17 -10.22 13.12
N LEU A 89 0.95 -11.29 13.07
CA LEU A 89 0.49 -12.69 13.11
C LEU A 89 -0.54 -13.05 12.02
N VAL A 90 -0.61 -12.22 10.98
CA VAL A 90 -1.44 -12.47 9.78
C VAL A 90 -0.54 -13.04 8.70
N PHE A 91 -0.84 -14.25 8.25
CA PHE A 91 0.01 -14.99 7.33
C PHE A 91 -0.58 -15.01 5.92
N GLY A 92 0.31 -15.24 4.95
CA GLY A 92 -0.02 -15.35 3.56
C GLY A 92 0.35 -14.11 2.74
N GLU A 93 0.37 -14.31 1.43
CA GLU A 93 0.73 -13.28 0.46
C GLU A 93 -0.25 -13.31 -0.71
N THR A 94 -0.59 -12.14 -1.24
CA THR A 94 -1.34 -12.00 -2.48
C THR A 94 -0.36 -11.64 -3.58
N ASN A 95 -0.20 -12.51 -4.56
CA ASN A 95 0.72 -12.35 -5.68
C ASN A 95 -0.03 -11.95 -6.94
N ILE A 96 0.34 -10.83 -7.54
CA ILE A 96 -0.31 -10.21 -8.70
C ILE A 96 0.68 -10.22 -9.87
N PRO A 97 0.64 -11.23 -10.76
CA PRO A 97 1.44 -11.20 -11.97
C PRO A 97 0.88 -10.15 -12.92
N ILE A 98 1.73 -9.30 -13.45
CA ILE A 98 1.33 -8.21 -14.34
C ILE A 98 2.40 -7.90 -15.37
N ASN A 99 1.96 -7.56 -16.58
CA ASN A 99 2.83 -7.08 -17.64
C ASN A 99 2.63 -5.57 -17.78
N PHE A 100 3.58 -4.80 -17.27
CA PHE A 100 3.54 -3.36 -17.36
C PHE A 100 3.98 -2.87 -18.75
N LYS A 101 3.35 -1.79 -19.19
CA LYS A 101 3.74 -1.03 -20.38
C LYS A 101 4.23 0.35 -19.98
N LYS A 102 5.36 0.76 -20.54
CA LYS A 102 5.96 2.07 -20.39
C LYS A 102 4.92 3.19 -20.52
N GLY A 103 4.98 4.18 -19.64
CA GLY A 103 4.12 5.36 -19.65
C GLY A 103 2.65 5.13 -19.31
N LYS A 104 2.23 3.88 -19.02
CA LYS A 104 0.87 3.56 -18.62
C LYS A 104 0.70 3.66 -17.11
N SER A 105 -0.54 3.92 -16.68
CA SER A 105 -0.92 3.94 -15.27
C SER A 105 -1.79 2.72 -14.94
N TYR A 106 -1.50 2.11 -13.79
CA TYR A 106 -2.17 0.92 -13.30
C TYR A 106 -2.69 1.19 -11.88
N TYR A 107 -3.94 0.83 -11.64
CA TYR A 107 -4.63 1.10 -10.39
C TYR A 107 -5.09 -0.18 -9.75
N PHE A 108 -4.78 -0.36 -8.47
CA PHE A 108 -5.15 -1.53 -7.69
C PHE A 108 -5.87 -1.11 -6.43
N ILE A 109 -6.83 -1.91 -6.04
CA ILE A 109 -7.47 -1.82 -4.73
C ILE A 109 -7.18 -3.13 -4.01
N THR A 110 -6.67 -3.03 -2.78
CA THR A 110 -6.42 -4.16 -1.89
C THR A 110 -7.20 -4.01 -0.60
N GLY A 111 -7.64 -5.12 -0.01
CA GLY A 111 -8.40 -5.09 1.25
C GLY A 111 -9.20 -6.35 1.49
N VAL A 112 -9.89 -6.38 2.62
CA VAL A 112 -10.58 -7.59 3.12
C VAL A 112 -11.93 -7.84 2.44
N ASN A 113 -12.53 -6.85 1.79
CA ASN A 113 -13.90 -6.92 1.27
C ASN A 113 -13.92 -6.98 -0.26
N SER A 114 -13.69 -8.17 -0.79
CA SER A 114 -13.79 -8.44 -2.24
C SER A 114 -15.22 -8.23 -2.78
N ALA A 115 -16.25 -8.38 -1.95
CA ALA A 115 -17.65 -8.27 -2.36
C ALA A 115 -18.01 -6.86 -2.89
N ASN A 116 -17.47 -5.80 -2.30
CA ASN A 116 -17.73 -4.42 -2.76
C ASN A 116 -16.98 -4.07 -4.05
N VAL A 117 -15.92 -4.78 -4.35
CA VAL A 117 -15.16 -4.62 -5.59
C VAL A 117 -15.78 -5.45 -6.69
N ALA A 118 -16.30 -6.66 -6.39
CA ALA A 118 -17.01 -7.50 -7.34
C ALA A 118 -18.24 -6.80 -7.94
N GLY A 119 -19.00 -6.04 -7.13
CA GLY A 119 -20.13 -5.23 -7.62
C GLY A 119 -19.73 -4.10 -8.59
N ALA A 120 -18.51 -3.58 -8.47
CA ALA A 120 -17.99 -2.57 -9.38
C ALA A 120 -17.40 -3.17 -10.67
N ILE A 121 -17.07 -4.46 -10.67
CA ILE A 121 -16.50 -5.20 -11.79
C ILE A 121 -17.57 -5.55 -12.85
N LEU A 122 -18.83 -5.64 -12.47
CA LEU A 122 -19.93 -6.00 -13.38
C LEU A 122 -20.27 -4.93 -14.43
N GLY A 123 -19.66 -3.74 -14.37
CA GLY A 123 -19.94 -2.62 -15.27
C GLY A 123 -18.81 -2.15 -16.18
N GLY A 124 -17.64 -2.76 -16.20
CA GLY A 124 -16.52 -2.26 -17.03
C GLY A 124 -15.26 -3.08 -16.94
N THR A 125 -14.59 -3.19 -18.02
CA THR A 125 -13.40 -3.97 -18.36
C THR A 125 -12.43 -4.24 -17.22
N ILE A 126 -12.31 -5.42 -16.88
CA ILE A 126 -11.88 -6.14 -15.71
C ILE A 126 -10.36 -6.31 -15.69
N GLY A 127 -9.78 -5.88 -14.59
CA GLY A 127 -8.56 -6.49 -14.12
C GLY A 127 -8.86 -7.78 -13.36
N THR A 128 -8.02 -8.76 -13.50
CA THR A 128 -8.13 -10.06 -12.86
C THR A 128 -8.25 -9.92 -11.34
N ALA A 129 -9.33 -10.44 -10.77
CA ALA A 129 -9.44 -10.59 -9.33
C ALA A 129 -8.41 -11.62 -8.87
N ILE A 130 -7.45 -11.22 -8.06
CA ILE A 130 -6.44 -12.13 -7.54
C ILE A 130 -6.81 -12.45 -6.11
N VAL A 131 -7.35 -13.65 -5.97
CA VAL A 131 -7.77 -14.21 -4.69
C VAL A 131 -6.58 -14.97 -4.13
N GLY A 132 -6.03 -14.48 -3.04
CA GLY A 132 -4.94 -15.12 -2.32
C GLY A 132 -4.50 -14.24 -1.15
N GLY A 133 -4.02 -14.85 -0.07
CA GLY A 133 -3.51 -14.15 1.09
C GLY A 133 -4.54 -13.27 1.84
N PRO A 134 -4.06 -12.51 2.83
CA PRO A 134 -4.91 -11.72 3.72
C PRO A 134 -5.49 -10.46 3.05
N PHE A 135 -4.93 -10.03 1.94
CA PHE A 135 -5.32 -8.81 1.23
C PHE A 135 -5.65 -9.10 -0.23
N PRO A 136 -6.84 -9.64 -0.54
CA PRO A 136 -7.30 -9.78 -1.91
C PRO A 136 -7.14 -8.45 -2.66
N SER A 137 -6.65 -8.53 -3.89
CA SER A 137 -6.30 -7.35 -4.67
C SER A 137 -6.94 -7.41 -6.06
N HIS A 138 -7.38 -6.26 -6.56
CA HIS A 138 -8.03 -6.16 -7.86
C HIS A 138 -7.45 -5.00 -8.64
N GLN A 139 -7.15 -5.22 -9.90
CA GLN A 139 -6.88 -4.13 -10.82
C GLN A 139 -8.20 -3.46 -11.19
N VAL A 140 -8.24 -2.14 -11.17
CA VAL A 140 -9.44 -1.34 -11.41
C VAL A 140 -9.15 -0.21 -12.40
N THR A 141 -10.20 0.45 -12.88
CA THR A 141 -10.04 1.70 -13.64
C THR A 141 -9.72 2.86 -12.71
N LYS A 142 -9.22 3.96 -13.28
CA LYS A 142 -8.93 5.18 -12.51
C LYS A 142 -10.17 5.70 -11.79
N GLU A 143 -11.32 5.68 -12.43
CA GLU A 143 -12.59 6.17 -11.89
C GLU A 143 -13.01 5.37 -10.65
N ILE A 144 -12.87 4.04 -10.69
CA ILE A 144 -13.15 3.16 -9.55
C ILE A 144 -12.16 3.42 -8.42
N PHE A 145 -10.87 3.59 -8.75
CA PHE A 145 -9.82 3.90 -7.78
C PHE A 145 -10.13 5.21 -7.04
N ASP A 146 -10.40 6.29 -7.77
CA ASP A 146 -10.65 7.61 -7.20
C ASP A 146 -11.93 7.61 -6.33
N ARG A 147 -12.98 6.92 -6.77
CA ARG A 147 -14.23 6.76 -5.99
C ARG A 147 -14.00 6.06 -4.65
N ASN A 148 -13.11 5.10 -4.59
CA ASN A 148 -12.82 4.37 -3.35
C ASN A 148 -11.88 5.14 -2.44
N LYS A 149 -10.92 5.87 -2.99
CA LYS A 149 -9.98 6.70 -2.23
C LYS A 149 -10.67 7.88 -1.53
N GLY A 150 -11.79 8.37 -2.06
CA GLY A 150 -12.56 9.50 -1.51
C GLY A 150 -13.55 9.13 -0.40
N LYS A 151 -13.61 7.86 0.03
CA LYS A 151 -14.47 7.35 1.12
C LYS A 151 -13.63 7.05 2.36
#